data_94ca0b976f73b0ce5f8b78b75cd5e031
#
_entry.id   94ca0b976f73b0ce5f8b78b75cd5e031
#
_cell.length_a   1.000
_cell.length_b   1.000
_cell.length_c   1.000
_cell.angle_alpha   90.00
_cell.angle_beta   90.00
_cell.angle_gamma   90.00
#
_symmetry.space_group_name_H-M   'P 1'
#
loop_
_entity.id
_entity.type
_entity.pdbx_description
1 polymer ?
#
loop_
_entity_poly.entity_id
_entity_poly.type
_entity_poly.pdbx_seq_one_letter_code
_entity_poly.pdbx_strand_id
1 'polypeptide(L)'
;MRNFLGKNDFVWFFGVVEDRNDPIRLGRVRVRCYGWHTDDKDKIPTEYLPWAQVIQNITSAAVSGKGSSPTGLVEGSWVVGFFLDGDRAQEPIVMGSLAGFPESLAQTDVGFNDPNGVYPLYTEESDVNKLARGTNSISKTPDSVTGEPASPYAAKYPKNHVYESESGHVIEIDDTSNAERIHVYHKSGTFIEMHPNGDVVTHHKNGFRTVTGNDKLHVTGDLNIVADGNITMDGKTINLNSGTQGAARIGDSADTGDDPPGISGSDGSNKIESGSKTVFIGD
;
A
#
# COMPACT_ATOMS: atom_id res chain seq x y z
N MET A 1 36.22 -5.60 31.18
CA MET A 1 35.06 -6.51 31.18
C MET A 1 33.85 -5.60 31.14
N ARG A 2 33.10 -5.58 30.04
CA ARG A 2 31.83 -4.82 30.02
C ARG A 2 30.92 -5.42 31.06
N ASN A 3 30.42 -4.62 32.00
CA ASN A 3 29.41 -5.07 32.94
C ASN A 3 28.10 -5.25 32.18
N PHE A 4 27.80 -6.48 31.80
CA PHE A 4 26.51 -6.84 31.24
C PHE A 4 25.49 -6.95 32.37
N LEU A 5 24.55 -6.03 32.42
CA LEU A 5 23.63 -5.84 33.53
C LEU A 5 22.50 -6.83 33.63
N GLY A 6 22.22 -7.60 32.63
CA GLY A 6 21.15 -8.63 32.70
C GLY A 6 21.30 -9.65 33.81
N LYS A 7 22.40 -9.60 34.56
CA LYS A 7 22.66 -10.50 35.70
C LYS A 7 22.30 -9.88 37.07
N ASN A 8 22.43 -8.58 37.23
CA ASN A 8 22.33 -7.94 38.55
C ASN A 8 21.17 -6.94 38.66
N ASP A 9 20.94 -6.08 37.63
CA ASP A 9 19.90 -5.06 37.62
C ASP A 9 19.35 -4.85 36.20
N PHE A 10 18.05 -4.51 36.12
CA PHE A 10 17.39 -4.13 34.88
C PHE A 10 16.89 -2.71 34.99
N VAL A 11 17.61 -1.78 34.36
CA VAL A 11 17.28 -0.36 34.39
C VAL A 11 16.55 0.01 33.10
N TRP A 12 15.29 0.30 33.23
CA TRP A 12 14.41 0.63 32.11
C TRP A 12 14.11 2.14 32.05
N PHE A 13 13.63 2.60 30.92
CA PHE A 13 13.24 3.99 30.71
C PHE A 13 12.00 4.10 29.83
N PHE A 14 11.28 5.21 30.00
CA PHE A 14 10.46 5.83 28.98
C PHE A 14 11.21 7.00 28.37
N GLY A 15 10.92 7.32 27.10
CA GLY A 15 11.52 8.46 26.46
C GLY A 15 10.84 8.84 25.17
N VAL A 16 11.33 9.91 24.56
CA VAL A 16 10.85 10.42 23.28
C VAL A 16 12.00 10.42 22.29
N VAL A 17 11.74 9.95 21.08
CA VAL A 17 12.69 10.00 19.98
C VAL A 17 12.85 11.45 19.51
N GLU A 18 14.07 11.95 19.45
CA GLU A 18 14.38 13.29 18.97
C GLU A 18 15.23 13.31 17.69
N ASP A 19 15.84 12.19 17.31
CA ASP A 19 16.62 12.08 16.06
C ASP A 19 16.66 10.62 15.60
N ARG A 20 16.35 10.37 14.35
CA ARG A 20 16.42 9.06 13.67
C ARG A 20 17.44 9.01 12.52
N ASN A 21 18.19 10.10 12.30
CA ASN A 21 19.13 10.21 11.22
C ASN A 21 20.46 9.53 11.54
N ASP A 22 20.40 8.22 11.83
CA ASP A 22 21.56 7.41 12.21
C ASP A 22 22.66 7.43 11.13
N PRO A 23 23.86 7.98 11.41
CA PRO A 23 24.93 8.12 10.43
C PRO A 23 25.49 6.79 9.91
N ILE A 24 25.34 5.71 10.69
CA ILE A 24 25.78 4.37 10.26
C ILE A 24 24.63 3.48 9.74
N ARG A 25 23.41 4.04 9.66
CA ARG A 25 22.24 3.39 9.05
C ARG A 25 21.88 2.03 9.65
N LEU A 26 21.97 1.89 10.97
CA LEU A 26 21.52 0.72 11.71
C LEU A 26 20.06 0.85 12.20
N GLY A 27 19.38 1.97 11.91
CA GLY A 27 18.06 2.29 12.42
C GLY A 27 18.05 2.67 13.90
N ARG A 28 19.19 3.13 14.43
CA ARG A 28 19.27 3.68 15.78
C ARG A 28 18.55 5.03 15.84
N VAL A 29 18.10 5.37 17.03
CA VAL A 29 17.45 6.65 17.33
C VAL A 29 18.09 7.31 18.53
N ARG A 30 18.04 8.63 18.62
CA ARG A 30 18.38 9.36 19.83
C ARG A 30 17.13 9.55 20.67
N VAL A 31 17.19 9.11 21.91
CA VAL A 31 16.05 9.13 22.83
C VAL A 31 16.37 10.01 24.02
N ARG A 32 15.51 10.98 24.26
CA ARG A 32 15.51 11.70 25.54
C ARG A 32 14.75 10.87 26.56
N CYS A 33 15.46 10.33 27.54
CA CYS A 33 14.92 9.40 28.54
C CYS A 33 14.44 10.16 29.79
N TYR A 34 13.21 9.93 30.19
CA TYR A 34 12.61 10.50 31.40
C TYR A 34 13.39 10.06 32.66
N GLY A 35 13.62 11.02 33.57
CA GLY A 35 14.37 10.79 34.79
C GLY A 35 15.90 10.74 34.63
N TRP A 36 16.39 10.66 33.37
CA TRP A 36 17.82 10.65 33.04
C TRP A 36 18.28 11.92 32.35
N HIS A 37 17.46 12.47 31.49
CA HIS A 37 17.76 13.68 30.71
C HIS A 37 16.79 14.81 31.13
N THR A 38 17.28 16.04 31.14
CA THR A 38 16.45 17.23 31.30
C THR A 38 15.73 17.55 29.98
N ASP A 39 14.61 18.26 30.08
CA ASP A 39 13.89 18.87 28.96
C ASP A 39 14.56 20.13 28.41
N ASP A 40 15.52 20.69 29.17
CA ASP A 40 16.33 21.85 28.80
C ASP A 40 17.39 21.44 27.74
N LYS A 41 17.13 21.83 26.50
CA LYS A 41 18.03 21.55 25.36
C LYS A 41 19.32 22.35 25.40
N ASP A 42 19.39 23.47 26.11
CA ASP A 42 20.63 24.22 26.30
C ASP A 42 21.63 23.43 27.15
N LYS A 43 21.13 22.61 28.08
CA LYS A 43 21.96 21.75 28.94
C LYS A 43 22.32 20.43 28.26
N ILE A 44 21.35 19.79 27.61
CA ILE A 44 21.56 18.54 26.87
C ILE A 44 20.93 18.70 25.49
N PRO A 45 21.65 19.20 24.49
CA PRO A 45 21.22 19.24 23.10
C PRO A 45 20.91 17.84 22.55
N THR A 46 20.00 17.75 21.58
CA THR A 46 19.61 16.48 20.97
C THR A 46 20.79 15.69 20.40
N GLU A 47 21.79 16.37 19.82
CA GLU A 47 22.99 15.76 19.27
C GLU A 47 23.94 15.13 20.30
N TYR A 48 23.75 15.40 21.58
CA TYR A 48 24.53 14.77 22.66
C TYR A 48 23.83 13.57 23.31
N LEU A 49 22.56 13.32 22.96
CA LEU A 49 21.87 12.12 23.40
C LEU A 49 22.54 10.86 22.81
N PRO A 50 22.70 9.78 23.59
CA PRO A 50 23.26 8.54 23.09
C PRO A 50 22.36 7.89 22.03
N TRP A 51 22.96 7.20 21.07
CA TRP A 51 22.24 6.41 20.08
C TRP A 51 21.70 5.13 20.71
N ALA A 52 20.40 4.97 20.71
CA ALA A 52 19.68 3.76 21.13
C ALA A 52 19.58 2.77 19.96
N GLN A 53 19.94 1.52 20.19
CA GLN A 53 19.61 0.43 19.26
C GLN A 53 18.12 0.09 19.39
N VAL A 54 17.46 -0.24 18.26
CA VAL A 54 16.07 -0.64 18.25
C VAL A 54 15.98 -2.16 18.13
N ILE A 55 15.30 -2.81 19.08
CA ILE A 55 15.01 -4.24 19.01
C ILE A 55 14.01 -4.47 17.88
N GLN A 56 14.33 -5.41 17.00
CA GLN A 56 13.41 -5.84 15.95
C GLN A 56 12.59 -7.05 16.42
N ASN A 57 11.42 -7.20 15.80
CA ASN A 57 10.56 -8.36 16.05
C ASN A 57 11.33 -9.66 15.72
N ILE A 58 11.04 -10.73 16.44
CA ILE A 58 11.61 -12.07 16.22
C ILE A 58 11.34 -12.61 14.80
N THR A 59 10.37 -12.09 14.09
CA THR A 59 10.10 -12.38 12.66
C THR A 59 11.06 -11.69 11.69
N SER A 60 11.94 -10.81 12.18
CA SER A 60 13.01 -10.19 11.42
C SER A 60 14.35 -10.82 11.79
N ALA A 61 15.13 -11.24 10.80
CA ALA A 61 16.46 -11.83 11.07
C ALA A 61 17.47 -10.79 11.57
N ALA A 62 17.25 -9.51 11.30
CA ALA A 62 18.16 -8.40 11.63
C ALA A 62 19.62 -8.64 11.17
N VAL A 63 19.82 -9.44 10.14
CA VAL A 63 21.13 -9.78 9.55
C VAL A 63 21.04 -9.79 8.03
N SER A 64 22.03 -9.23 7.35
CA SER A 64 22.11 -9.19 5.88
C SER A 64 20.86 -8.61 5.19
N GLY A 65 20.16 -7.70 5.85
CA GLY A 65 18.95 -7.05 5.33
C GLY A 65 17.71 -7.95 5.23
N LYS A 66 17.71 -9.11 5.90
CA LYS A 66 16.56 -10.03 5.89
C LYS A 66 15.57 -9.68 7.00
N GLY A 67 14.29 -9.59 6.63
CA GLY A 67 13.19 -9.23 7.52
C GLY A 67 12.79 -7.75 7.40
N SER A 68 12.09 -7.22 8.40
CA SER A 68 11.67 -5.82 8.45
C SER A 68 12.86 -4.89 8.75
N SER A 69 12.84 -3.68 8.23
CA SER A 69 13.82 -2.64 8.58
C SER A 69 13.43 -1.92 9.88
N PRO A 70 14.37 -1.54 10.75
CA PRO A 70 14.10 -0.85 12.01
C PRO A 70 13.94 0.67 11.80
N THR A 71 13.07 1.10 10.87
CA THR A 71 12.92 2.49 10.44
C THR A 71 11.51 3.04 10.66
N GLY A 72 10.74 2.42 11.56
CA GLY A 72 9.36 2.82 11.79
C GLY A 72 9.16 3.94 12.81
N LEU A 73 10.18 4.25 13.65
CA LEU A 73 10.09 5.32 14.63
C LEU A 73 10.30 6.68 13.95
N VAL A 74 9.53 7.66 14.38
CA VAL A 74 9.67 9.07 13.96
C VAL A 74 10.03 9.93 15.16
N GLU A 75 10.53 11.13 14.94
CA GLU A 75 10.73 12.12 15.99
C GLU A 75 9.38 12.39 16.66
N GLY A 76 9.37 12.51 17.99
CA GLY A 76 8.14 12.58 18.78
C GLY A 76 7.57 11.23 19.21
N SER A 77 8.05 10.10 18.67
CA SER A 77 7.62 8.76 19.09
C SER A 77 7.95 8.52 20.56
N TRP A 78 6.95 8.14 21.35
CA TRP A 78 7.14 7.64 22.71
C TRP A 78 7.62 6.21 22.67
N VAL A 79 8.67 5.92 23.45
CA VAL A 79 9.30 4.61 23.47
C VAL A 79 9.57 4.13 24.89
N VAL A 80 9.60 2.81 25.05
CA VAL A 80 10.08 2.11 26.24
C VAL A 80 11.33 1.32 25.91
N GLY A 81 12.28 1.28 26.83
CA GLY A 81 13.54 0.59 26.64
C GLY A 81 14.29 0.34 27.93
N PHE A 82 15.54 -0.09 27.81
CA PHE A 82 16.44 -0.32 28.95
C PHE A 82 17.88 0.04 28.60
N PHE A 83 18.72 0.21 29.59
CA PHE A 83 20.15 0.48 29.41
C PHE A 83 20.98 -0.80 29.59
N LEU A 84 21.79 -1.14 28.60
CA LEU A 84 22.71 -2.28 28.68
C LEU A 84 23.80 -2.09 29.76
N ASP A 85 24.15 -0.86 30.03
CA ASP A 85 25.18 -0.45 30.99
C ASP A 85 24.59 0.06 32.34
N GLY A 86 23.26 -0.11 32.53
CA GLY A 86 22.54 0.24 33.75
C GLY A 86 22.61 1.70 34.12
N ASP A 87 23.01 1.98 35.35
CA ASP A 87 23.05 3.34 35.92
C ASP A 87 23.93 4.33 35.16
N ARG A 88 24.80 3.84 34.26
CA ARG A 88 25.58 4.72 33.38
C ARG A 88 24.75 5.36 32.26
N ALA A 89 23.66 4.72 31.87
CA ALA A 89 22.68 5.20 30.89
C ALA A 89 23.24 5.70 29.56
N GLN A 90 24.35 5.08 29.07
CA GLN A 90 25.01 5.46 27.81
C GLN A 90 24.77 4.45 26.68
N GLU A 91 24.26 3.24 27.00
CA GLU A 91 23.98 2.19 26.01
C GLU A 91 22.46 1.85 26.02
N PRO A 92 21.59 2.77 25.54
CA PRO A 92 20.14 2.55 25.51
C PRO A 92 19.74 1.55 24.41
N ILE A 93 18.73 0.75 24.73
CA ILE A 93 18.03 -0.15 23.83
C ILE A 93 16.54 0.21 23.84
N VAL A 94 15.93 0.44 22.68
CA VAL A 94 14.48 0.62 22.52
C VAL A 94 13.83 -0.72 22.25
N MET A 95 12.82 -1.08 23.02
CA MET A 95 12.04 -2.31 22.88
C MET A 95 10.77 -2.13 22.06
N GLY A 96 10.15 -0.95 22.11
CA GLY A 96 8.90 -0.67 21.41
C GLY A 96 8.44 0.77 21.57
N SER A 97 7.43 1.14 20.79
CA SER A 97 6.74 2.42 20.86
C SER A 97 5.40 2.31 21.58
N LEU A 98 4.92 3.42 22.07
CA LEU A 98 3.66 3.55 22.80
C LEU A 98 2.80 4.60 22.09
N ALA A 99 1.58 4.22 21.74
CA ALA A 99 0.58 5.19 21.29
C ALA A 99 0.10 6.01 22.48
N GLY A 100 -0.03 7.31 22.31
CA GLY A 100 -0.48 8.24 23.30
C GLY A 100 -1.82 8.90 22.96
N PHE A 101 -2.10 9.95 23.72
CA PHE A 101 -3.22 10.87 23.50
C PHE A 101 -2.67 12.30 23.66
N PRO A 102 -2.10 12.89 22.60
CA PRO A 102 -1.43 14.18 22.68
C PRO A 102 -2.41 15.30 23.07
N GLU A 103 -2.02 16.10 24.08
CA GLU A 103 -2.79 17.27 24.52
C GLU A 103 -2.32 18.57 23.85
N SER A 104 -1.10 18.58 23.32
CA SER A 104 -0.51 19.76 22.66
C SER A 104 0.36 19.36 21.47
N LEU A 105 0.53 20.28 20.53
CA LEU A 105 1.51 20.15 19.45
C LEU A 105 2.94 20.24 20.01
N ALA A 106 3.91 19.78 19.24
CA ALA A 106 5.31 19.78 19.63
C ALA A 106 5.84 21.19 19.95
N GLN A 107 6.59 21.28 21.05
CA GLN A 107 7.38 22.46 21.40
C GLN A 107 8.83 22.20 20.98
N THR A 108 9.24 22.78 19.84
CA THR A 108 10.53 22.47 19.21
C THR A 108 11.74 22.81 20.07
N ASP A 109 11.60 23.77 20.97
CA ASP A 109 12.66 24.29 21.84
C ASP A 109 12.80 23.49 23.16
N VAL A 110 11.84 22.58 23.42
CA VAL A 110 11.78 21.80 24.67
C VAL A 110 12.04 20.33 24.35
N GLY A 111 12.83 19.69 25.16
CA GLY A 111 13.08 18.24 25.08
C GLY A 111 11.81 17.42 25.28
N PHE A 112 11.86 16.13 24.92
CA PHE A 112 10.70 15.23 24.92
C PHE A 112 9.61 15.62 23.90
N ASN A 113 9.98 16.33 22.87
CA ASN A 113 9.13 16.72 21.76
C ASN A 113 9.82 16.41 20.44
N ASP A 114 9.07 16.43 19.34
CA ASP A 114 9.66 16.42 18.00
C ASP A 114 10.39 17.75 17.74
N PRO A 115 11.70 17.75 17.55
CA PRO A 115 12.45 18.99 17.30
C PRO A 115 12.13 19.63 15.95
N ASN A 116 11.51 18.88 15.01
CA ASN A 116 11.10 19.37 13.70
C ASN A 116 9.67 19.96 13.72
N GLY A 117 8.91 19.78 14.80
CA GLY A 117 7.56 20.29 14.94
C GLY A 117 6.52 19.60 14.03
N VAL A 118 6.80 18.41 13.53
CA VAL A 118 5.91 17.65 12.65
C VAL A 118 4.90 16.83 13.45
N TYR A 119 5.35 16.16 14.49
CA TYR A 119 4.55 15.27 15.32
C TYR A 119 4.36 15.77 16.75
N PRO A 120 3.14 15.61 17.33
CA PRO A 120 1.98 14.95 16.75
C PRO A 120 1.29 15.77 15.67
N LEU A 121 0.67 15.09 14.67
CA LEU A 121 -0.06 15.75 13.59
C LEU A 121 -1.39 16.39 14.07
N TYR A 122 -1.91 15.96 15.21
CA TYR A 122 -3.18 16.39 15.79
C TYR A 122 -3.15 16.20 17.30
N THR A 123 -4.06 16.87 18.00
CA THR A 123 -4.22 16.83 19.46
C THR A 123 -5.62 16.36 19.85
N GLU A 124 -5.81 16.00 21.11
CA GLU A 124 -7.10 15.59 21.70
C GLU A 124 -7.71 14.34 21.04
N GLU A 125 -6.87 13.52 20.43
CA GLU A 125 -7.27 12.21 19.92
C GLU A 125 -6.12 11.20 20.02
N SER A 126 -6.45 9.91 19.98
CA SER A 126 -5.47 8.82 20.09
C SER A 126 -4.52 8.77 18.91
N ASP A 127 -3.24 8.45 19.16
CA ASP A 127 -2.22 8.16 18.14
C ASP A 127 -2.47 6.83 17.38
N VAL A 128 -3.43 6.02 17.82
CA VAL A 128 -3.84 4.85 17.04
C VAL A 128 -4.42 5.31 15.71
N ASN A 129 -4.01 4.66 14.63
CA ASN A 129 -4.37 5.02 13.26
C ASN A 129 -5.89 5.27 13.10
N LYS A 130 -6.26 6.35 12.41
CA LYS A 130 -7.66 6.77 12.21
C LYS A 130 -8.49 5.73 11.45
N LEU A 131 -7.88 5.04 10.46
CA LEU A 131 -8.55 3.96 9.74
C LEU A 131 -8.81 2.77 10.67
N ALA A 132 -7.84 2.42 11.54
CA ALA A 132 -8.01 1.37 12.54
C ALA A 132 -9.08 1.69 13.57
N ARG A 133 -9.27 2.98 13.89
CA ARG A 133 -10.32 3.45 14.81
C ARG A 133 -11.70 3.61 14.17
N GLY A 134 -11.81 3.48 12.84
CA GLY A 134 -13.05 3.73 12.11
C GLY A 134 -13.47 5.21 12.07
N THR A 135 -12.54 6.13 12.29
CA THR A 135 -12.81 7.59 12.31
C THR A 135 -12.42 8.31 11.03
N ASN A 136 -11.84 7.61 10.10
CA ASN A 136 -11.52 8.08 8.75
C ASN A 136 -11.72 6.94 7.76
N SER A 137 -11.84 7.25 6.47
CA SER A 137 -11.88 6.26 5.39
C SER A 137 -11.08 6.76 4.19
N ILE A 138 -10.44 5.83 3.48
CA ILE A 138 -9.89 6.08 2.15
C ILE A 138 -10.92 5.55 1.17
N SER A 139 -11.79 6.44 0.70
CA SER A 139 -12.81 6.10 -0.30
C SER A 139 -12.53 6.85 -1.60
N LYS A 140 -12.81 6.19 -2.71
CA LYS A 140 -12.82 6.80 -4.02
C LYS A 140 -14.21 6.64 -4.61
N THR A 141 -14.62 7.62 -5.42
CA THR A 141 -15.85 7.49 -6.22
C THR A 141 -15.68 6.34 -7.19
N PRO A 142 -16.57 5.33 -7.16
CA PRO A 142 -16.51 4.22 -8.09
C PRO A 142 -16.64 4.65 -9.54
N ASP A 143 -16.01 3.90 -10.45
CA ASP A 143 -16.19 4.11 -11.88
C ASP A 143 -17.56 3.58 -12.31
N SER A 144 -18.44 4.49 -12.77
CA SER A 144 -19.78 4.16 -13.21
C SER A 144 -19.81 3.44 -14.56
N VAL A 145 -18.80 3.59 -15.39
CA VAL A 145 -18.71 2.96 -16.73
C VAL A 145 -18.52 1.46 -16.60
N THR A 146 -17.66 1.03 -15.68
CA THR A 146 -17.40 -0.39 -15.42
C THR A 146 -18.34 -0.99 -14.37
N GLY A 147 -19.15 -0.16 -13.68
CA GLY A 147 -19.97 -0.62 -12.57
C GLY A 147 -19.17 -1.00 -11.34
N GLU A 148 -18.00 -0.36 -11.13
CA GLU A 148 -17.15 -0.57 -9.98
C GLU A 148 -17.95 -0.48 -8.67
N PRO A 149 -17.89 -1.49 -7.79
CA PRO A 149 -18.58 -1.42 -6.50
C PRO A 149 -17.90 -0.41 -5.57
N ALA A 150 -18.69 0.23 -4.71
CA ALA A 150 -18.17 1.10 -3.67
C ALA A 150 -17.36 0.29 -2.64
N SER A 151 -16.34 0.93 -2.05
CA SER A 151 -15.59 0.32 -0.96
C SER A 151 -16.52 -0.10 0.19
N PRO A 152 -16.43 -1.31 0.69
CA PRO A 152 -17.21 -1.81 1.81
C PRO A 152 -16.69 -1.36 3.18
N TYR A 153 -15.78 -0.37 3.22
CA TYR A 153 -15.17 0.10 4.45
C TYR A 153 -16.21 0.44 5.52
N ALA A 154 -16.16 -0.29 6.63
CA ALA A 154 -16.99 -0.09 7.80
C ALA A 154 -16.27 -0.53 9.09
N ALA A 155 -14.98 -0.20 9.17
CA ALA A 155 -14.07 -0.64 10.22
C ALA A 155 -14.60 -0.36 11.62
N LYS A 156 -14.46 -1.36 12.51
CA LYS A 156 -14.80 -1.28 13.92
C LYS A 156 -13.59 -1.61 14.76
N TYR A 157 -13.15 -0.65 15.56
CA TYR A 157 -12.08 -0.89 16.52
C TYR A 157 -12.42 -2.07 17.44
N PRO A 158 -11.48 -2.98 17.74
CA PRO A 158 -10.06 -3.02 17.34
C PRO A 158 -9.77 -3.98 16.17
N LYS A 159 -10.67 -4.15 15.21
CA LYS A 159 -10.62 -5.22 14.20
C LYS A 159 -9.87 -4.86 12.91
N ASN A 160 -9.63 -3.58 12.65
CA ASN A 160 -8.89 -3.16 11.46
C ASN A 160 -7.39 -3.00 11.79
N HIS A 161 -6.56 -3.81 11.15
CA HIS A 161 -5.11 -3.79 11.29
C HIS A 161 -4.50 -2.95 10.19
N VAL A 162 -3.90 -1.81 10.55
CA VAL A 162 -3.43 -0.81 9.59
C VAL A 162 -1.93 -0.59 9.75
N TYR A 163 -1.23 -0.65 8.63
CA TYR A 163 0.10 -0.06 8.47
C TYR A 163 -0.02 1.16 7.56
N GLU A 164 0.37 2.32 8.06
CA GLU A 164 0.42 3.56 7.29
C GLU A 164 1.84 4.13 7.32
N SER A 165 2.35 4.51 6.16
CA SER A 165 3.64 5.20 6.05
C SER A 165 3.48 6.71 6.21
N GLU A 166 4.55 7.42 6.54
CA GLU A 166 4.55 8.88 6.70
C GLU A 166 4.01 9.65 5.48
N SER A 167 4.12 9.08 4.29
CA SER A 167 3.60 9.69 3.06
C SER A 167 2.15 9.32 2.75
N GLY A 168 1.50 8.48 3.56
CA GLY A 168 0.10 8.07 3.38
C GLY A 168 -0.09 6.88 2.45
N HIS A 169 0.90 5.99 2.33
CA HIS A 169 0.67 4.65 1.77
C HIS A 169 0.09 3.75 2.86
N VAL A 170 -0.90 2.93 2.51
CA VAL A 170 -1.63 2.13 3.48
C VAL A 170 -1.71 0.67 3.08
N ILE A 171 -1.59 -0.21 4.06
CA ILE A 171 -1.98 -1.62 3.98
C ILE A 171 -2.96 -1.87 5.12
N GLU A 172 -4.17 -2.30 4.79
CA GLU A 172 -5.23 -2.63 5.74
C GLU A 172 -5.62 -4.10 5.62
N ILE A 173 -5.83 -4.73 6.78
CA ILE A 173 -6.50 -6.02 6.91
C ILE A 173 -7.60 -5.81 7.94
N ASP A 174 -8.85 -5.73 7.48
CA ASP A 174 -10.02 -5.47 8.30
C ASP A 174 -10.81 -6.76 8.54
N ASP A 175 -10.88 -7.17 9.79
CA ASP A 175 -11.62 -8.34 10.27
C ASP A 175 -13.02 -7.96 10.81
N THR A 176 -13.54 -6.77 10.48
CA THR A 176 -14.88 -6.34 10.87
C THR A 176 -15.93 -7.24 10.20
N SER A 177 -16.75 -7.90 10.99
CA SER A 177 -17.76 -8.87 10.50
C SER A 177 -18.71 -8.24 9.47
N ASN A 178 -18.87 -8.92 8.33
CA ASN A 178 -19.60 -8.51 7.13
C ASN A 178 -19.03 -7.28 6.41
N ALA A 179 -17.78 -6.91 6.75
CA ALA A 179 -17.03 -5.84 6.10
C ALA A 179 -15.55 -6.21 6.01
N GLU A 180 -15.24 -7.52 6.05
CA GLU A 180 -13.88 -8.04 5.94
C GLU A 180 -13.25 -7.53 4.64
N ARG A 181 -12.03 -6.96 4.75
CA ARG A 181 -11.44 -6.27 3.61
C ARG A 181 -9.90 -6.33 3.66
N ILE A 182 -9.30 -6.50 2.50
CA ILE A 182 -7.85 -6.27 2.34
C ILE A 182 -7.67 -5.11 1.37
N HIS A 183 -6.92 -4.09 1.78
CA HIS A 183 -6.70 -2.89 0.98
C HIS A 183 -5.22 -2.53 0.93
N VAL A 184 -4.68 -2.40 -0.27
CA VAL A 184 -3.33 -1.88 -0.51
C VAL A 184 -3.46 -0.59 -1.31
N TYR A 185 -3.12 0.52 -0.69
CA TYR A 185 -3.35 1.86 -1.22
C TYR A 185 -2.06 2.66 -1.35
N HIS A 186 -1.88 3.29 -2.49
CA HIS A 186 -0.84 4.29 -2.73
C HIS A 186 -1.45 5.69 -2.65
N LYS A 187 -0.75 6.64 -2.03
CA LYS A 187 -1.22 8.03 -1.82
C LYS A 187 -1.71 8.77 -3.07
N SER A 188 -1.33 8.31 -4.27
CA SER A 188 -1.82 8.89 -5.54
C SER A 188 -3.23 8.43 -5.94
N GLY A 189 -3.87 7.56 -5.14
CA GLY A 189 -5.17 6.99 -5.44
C GLY A 189 -5.13 5.67 -6.21
N THR A 190 -3.94 5.09 -6.43
CA THR A 190 -3.80 3.73 -6.96
C THR A 190 -4.04 2.73 -5.84
N PHE A 191 -4.85 1.69 -6.08
CA PHE A 191 -5.13 0.69 -5.06
C PHE A 191 -5.53 -0.68 -5.62
N ILE A 192 -5.46 -1.68 -4.76
CA ILE A 192 -6.10 -2.98 -4.89
C ILE A 192 -6.93 -3.20 -3.63
N GLU A 193 -8.21 -3.51 -3.78
CA GLU A 193 -9.13 -3.76 -2.68
C GLU A 193 -9.88 -5.08 -2.89
N MET A 194 -9.90 -5.93 -1.87
CA MET A 194 -10.65 -7.18 -1.84
C MET A 194 -11.83 -7.03 -0.89
N HIS A 195 -13.03 -7.33 -1.36
CA HIS A 195 -14.28 -7.13 -0.65
C HIS A 195 -14.79 -8.42 0.02
N PRO A 196 -15.70 -8.33 1.01
CA PRO A 196 -16.21 -9.50 1.75
C PRO A 196 -17.02 -10.47 0.88
N ASN A 197 -17.56 -10.02 -0.25
CA ASN A 197 -18.26 -10.86 -1.23
C ASN A 197 -17.34 -11.55 -2.23
N GLY A 198 -16.02 -11.31 -2.15
CA GLY A 198 -15.01 -11.86 -3.03
C GLY A 198 -14.67 -11.00 -4.24
N ASP A 199 -15.27 -9.83 -4.41
CA ASP A 199 -14.90 -8.91 -5.47
C ASP A 199 -13.48 -8.38 -5.26
N VAL A 200 -12.75 -8.14 -6.35
CA VAL A 200 -11.44 -7.50 -6.35
C VAL A 200 -11.50 -6.26 -7.23
N VAL A 201 -11.26 -5.11 -6.64
CA VAL A 201 -11.20 -3.83 -7.33
C VAL A 201 -9.74 -3.40 -7.47
N THR A 202 -9.33 -3.05 -8.69
CA THR A 202 -8.01 -2.47 -8.98
C THR A 202 -8.18 -1.12 -9.66
N HIS A 203 -7.52 -0.11 -9.12
CA HIS A 203 -7.56 1.23 -9.68
C HIS A 203 -6.16 1.81 -9.86
N HIS A 204 -5.85 2.31 -11.06
CA HIS A 204 -4.55 2.89 -11.38
C HIS A 204 -4.64 3.85 -12.56
N LYS A 205 -3.74 4.83 -12.62
CA LYS A 205 -3.68 5.79 -13.73
C LYS A 205 -3.24 5.15 -15.04
N ASN A 206 -2.18 4.35 -15.00
CA ASN A 206 -1.67 3.60 -16.16
C ASN A 206 -1.40 2.16 -15.73
N GLY A 207 -1.83 1.19 -16.49
CA GLY A 207 -1.58 -0.23 -16.26
C GLY A 207 -0.62 -0.80 -17.28
N PHE A 208 0.40 -1.54 -16.81
CA PHE A 208 1.35 -2.26 -17.66
C PHE A 208 1.40 -3.71 -17.19
N ARG A 209 1.23 -4.63 -18.14
CA ARG A 209 1.34 -6.07 -17.86
C ARG A 209 2.24 -6.70 -18.92
N THR A 210 3.35 -7.28 -18.49
CA THR A 210 4.27 -8.03 -19.37
C THR A 210 4.33 -9.47 -18.90
N VAL A 211 4.11 -10.41 -19.81
CA VAL A 211 4.18 -11.84 -19.54
C VAL A 211 5.17 -12.46 -20.53
N THR A 212 6.27 -13.04 -20.03
CA THR A 212 7.32 -13.65 -20.86
C THR A 212 7.00 -15.07 -21.31
N GLY A 213 5.96 -15.67 -20.73
CA GLY A 213 5.44 -16.99 -21.08
C GLY A 213 4.02 -16.89 -21.60
N ASN A 214 3.19 -17.88 -21.30
CA ASN A 214 1.79 -17.90 -21.65
C ASN A 214 0.95 -17.11 -20.65
N ASP A 215 -0.01 -16.34 -21.12
CA ASP A 215 -1.05 -15.71 -20.34
C ASP A 215 -2.42 -16.31 -20.67
N LYS A 216 -3.23 -16.60 -19.65
CA LYS A 216 -4.56 -17.19 -19.81
C LYS A 216 -5.55 -16.44 -18.93
N LEU A 217 -6.63 -15.95 -19.54
CA LEU A 217 -7.79 -15.39 -18.84
C LEU A 217 -8.97 -16.33 -19.07
N HIS A 218 -9.62 -16.76 -17.98
CA HIS A 218 -10.85 -17.53 -17.99
C HIS A 218 -11.92 -16.79 -17.17
N VAL A 219 -13.03 -16.44 -17.80
CA VAL A 219 -14.16 -15.78 -17.19
C VAL A 219 -15.39 -16.64 -17.42
N THR A 220 -16.10 -17.04 -16.35
CA THR A 220 -17.31 -17.88 -16.46
C THR A 220 -18.57 -17.06 -16.74
N GLY A 221 -18.54 -15.76 -16.49
CA GLY A 221 -19.58 -14.80 -16.85
C GLY A 221 -19.17 -13.96 -18.07
N ASP A 222 -19.64 -12.74 -18.12
CA ASP A 222 -19.33 -11.81 -19.21
C ASP A 222 -17.96 -11.15 -19.01
N LEU A 223 -17.24 -10.93 -20.10
CA LEU A 223 -16.02 -10.12 -20.14
C LEU A 223 -16.32 -8.82 -20.89
N ASN A 224 -16.33 -7.69 -20.19
CA ASN A 224 -16.51 -6.37 -20.77
C ASN A 224 -15.15 -5.65 -20.87
N ILE A 225 -14.76 -5.25 -22.07
CA ILE A 225 -13.58 -4.43 -22.33
C ILE A 225 -14.06 -3.10 -22.91
N VAL A 226 -13.85 -2.01 -22.16
CA VAL A 226 -14.27 -0.66 -22.57
C VAL A 226 -13.03 0.21 -22.69
N ALA A 227 -12.90 0.94 -23.80
CA ALA A 227 -11.87 1.94 -24.00
C ALA A 227 -12.48 3.14 -24.75
N ASP A 228 -12.25 4.34 -24.21
CA ASP A 228 -12.63 5.59 -24.91
C ASP A 228 -11.77 5.84 -26.15
N GLY A 229 -10.59 5.23 -26.19
CA GLY A 229 -9.66 5.27 -27.32
C GLY A 229 -9.68 3.95 -28.11
N ASN A 230 -8.57 3.66 -28.76
CA ASN A 230 -8.43 2.46 -29.59
C ASN A 230 -8.14 1.19 -28.74
N ILE A 231 -8.71 0.07 -29.13
CA ILE A 231 -8.29 -1.26 -28.71
C ILE A 231 -7.45 -1.86 -29.83
N THR A 232 -6.19 -2.15 -29.56
CA THR A 232 -5.29 -2.80 -30.51
C THR A 232 -4.99 -4.22 -30.03
N MET A 233 -5.27 -5.21 -30.86
CA MET A 233 -4.89 -6.60 -30.66
C MET A 233 -3.95 -6.99 -31.79
N ASP A 234 -2.71 -7.36 -31.45
CA ASP A 234 -1.70 -7.79 -32.40
C ASP A 234 -1.18 -9.18 -32.02
N GLY A 235 -1.14 -10.07 -32.96
CA GLY A 235 -0.70 -11.46 -32.77
C GLY A 235 -0.63 -12.22 -34.09
N LYS A 236 0.12 -13.30 -34.11
CA LYS A 236 0.22 -14.17 -35.29
C LYS A 236 -1.15 -14.68 -35.75
N THR A 237 -2.04 -14.97 -34.81
CA THR A 237 -3.42 -15.40 -35.07
C THR A 237 -4.31 -14.89 -33.91
N ILE A 238 -5.47 -14.34 -34.26
CA ILE A 238 -6.53 -13.94 -33.31
C ILE A 238 -7.74 -14.80 -33.66
N ASN A 239 -8.12 -15.71 -32.76
CA ASN A 239 -9.30 -16.56 -32.91
C ASN A 239 -10.43 -15.99 -32.05
N LEU A 240 -11.55 -15.66 -32.65
CA LEU A 240 -12.76 -15.19 -31.95
C LEU A 240 -13.83 -16.28 -32.06
N ASN A 241 -14.47 -16.64 -30.97
CA ASN A 241 -15.51 -17.66 -30.87
C ASN A 241 -15.07 -19.04 -31.47
N SER A 242 -13.82 -19.44 -31.24
CA SER A 242 -13.24 -20.65 -31.83
C SER A 242 -13.39 -20.72 -33.37
N GLY A 243 -13.69 -19.58 -33.99
CA GLY A 243 -13.92 -19.49 -35.44
C GLY A 243 -12.69 -19.83 -36.25
N THR A 244 -12.90 -20.58 -37.34
CA THR A 244 -11.89 -20.88 -38.34
C THR A 244 -11.94 -19.92 -39.55
N GLN A 245 -12.94 -19.04 -39.58
CA GLN A 245 -13.13 -18.03 -40.63
C GLN A 245 -12.61 -16.66 -40.20
N GLY A 246 -11.98 -15.96 -41.11
CA GLY A 246 -11.49 -14.60 -40.88
C GLY A 246 -12.63 -13.59 -40.77
N ALA A 247 -12.43 -12.54 -39.96
CA ALA A 247 -13.35 -11.40 -39.94
C ALA A 247 -13.33 -10.69 -41.33
N ALA A 248 -14.51 -10.37 -41.84
CA ALA A 248 -14.62 -9.60 -43.08
C ALA A 248 -14.06 -8.18 -42.89
N ARG A 249 -13.27 -7.71 -43.85
CA ARG A 249 -12.69 -6.36 -43.88
C ARG A 249 -13.33 -5.53 -45.00
N ILE A 250 -13.26 -4.21 -44.88
CA ILE A 250 -13.63 -3.32 -45.97
C ILE A 250 -12.79 -3.68 -47.20
N GLY A 251 -13.45 -3.99 -48.34
CA GLY A 251 -12.81 -4.43 -49.56
C GLY A 251 -12.77 -5.95 -49.76
N ASP A 252 -13.15 -6.77 -48.76
CA ASP A 252 -13.35 -8.19 -48.93
C ASP A 252 -14.57 -8.44 -49.86
N SER A 253 -14.52 -9.48 -50.72
CA SER A 253 -15.67 -9.89 -51.52
C SER A 253 -16.64 -10.70 -50.65
N ALA A 254 -17.93 -10.35 -50.66
CA ALA A 254 -18.97 -11.17 -50.07
C ALA A 254 -19.44 -12.19 -51.13
N ASP A 255 -19.25 -13.46 -50.85
CA ASP A 255 -19.90 -14.53 -51.60
C ASP A 255 -21.35 -14.65 -51.09
N THR A 256 -22.30 -14.22 -51.88
CA THR A 256 -23.74 -14.25 -51.50
C THR A 256 -24.38 -15.62 -51.73
N GLY A 257 -23.66 -16.61 -52.23
CA GLY A 257 -24.11 -18.00 -52.26
C GLY A 257 -25.37 -18.30 -53.12
N ASP A 258 -25.90 -17.31 -53.81
CA ASP A 258 -27.20 -17.37 -54.48
C ASP A 258 -27.11 -17.45 -56.04
N ASP A 259 -26.05 -18.03 -56.60
CA ASP A 259 -26.05 -18.34 -58.05
C ASP A 259 -26.80 -19.66 -58.30
N PRO A 260 -27.91 -19.61 -59.02
CA PRO A 260 -28.58 -20.86 -59.44
C PRO A 260 -27.63 -21.69 -60.31
N PRO A 261 -27.64 -23.01 -60.18
CA PRO A 261 -26.74 -23.86 -60.90
C PRO A 261 -26.97 -23.73 -62.43
N GLY A 262 -25.99 -23.13 -63.14
CA GLY A 262 -25.98 -23.06 -64.60
C GLY A 262 -25.73 -21.68 -65.24
N ILE A 263 -25.51 -20.63 -64.53
CA ILE A 263 -25.12 -19.31 -65.02
C ILE A 263 -23.69 -19.01 -64.63
N SER A 264 -22.74 -19.33 -65.45
CA SER A 264 -21.36 -18.82 -65.31
C SER A 264 -21.32 -17.41 -65.94
N GLY A 265 -21.07 -16.40 -65.09
CA GLY A 265 -20.62 -15.13 -65.64
C GLY A 265 -21.47 -13.92 -65.29
N SER A 266 -21.42 -13.51 -64.11
CA SER A 266 -21.23 -12.09 -63.77
C SER A 266 -20.64 -12.03 -62.32
N ASP A 267 -19.37 -11.79 -62.23
CA ASP A 267 -18.74 -11.52 -60.99
C ASP A 267 -19.22 -10.16 -60.44
N GLY A 268 -20.41 -10.15 -59.97
CA GLY A 268 -20.87 -9.08 -59.08
C GLY A 268 -20.18 -9.26 -57.73
N SER A 269 -18.85 -9.00 -57.68
CA SER A 269 -18.15 -8.91 -56.42
C SER A 269 -18.74 -7.74 -55.65
N ASN A 270 -19.74 -8.03 -54.84
CA ASN A 270 -20.22 -7.06 -53.88
C ASN A 270 -19.10 -6.83 -52.88
N LYS A 271 -18.34 -5.77 -53.10
CA LYS A 271 -17.36 -5.31 -52.13
C LYS A 271 -18.11 -4.79 -50.92
N ILE A 272 -17.63 -5.12 -49.75
CA ILE A 272 -18.05 -4.47 -48.51
C ILE A 272 -17.53 -3.03 -48.56
N GLU A 273 -18.35 -2.08 -49.08
CA GLU A 273 -17.98 -0.68 -49.27
C GLU A 273 -18.14 0.15 -48.01
N SER A 274 -18.91 -0.33 -47.01
CA SER A 274 -19.02 0.30 -45.70
C SER A 274 -19.01 -0.79 -44.64
N GLY A 275 -18.05 -0.72 -43.72
CA GLY A 275 -18.02 -1.61 -42.57
C GLY A 275 -19.28 -1.43 -41.72
N SER A 276 -19.86 -2.55 -41.30
CA SER A 276 -20.91 -2.53 -40.28
C SER A 276 -20.40 -1.77 -39.04
N LYS A 277 -21.23 -0.92 -38.44
CA LYS A 277 -20.95 -0.34 -37.13
C LYS A 277 -20.93 -1.40 -36.03
N THR A 278 -21.33 -2.63 -36.35
CA THR A 278 -21.37 -3.75 -35.42
C THR A 278 -20.82 -4.97 -36.17
N VAL A 279 -19.67 -5.47 -35.71
CA VAL A 279 -19.08 -6.71 -36.26
C VAL A 279 -19.57 -7.85 -35.39
N PHE A 280 -20.50 -8.67 -35.92
CA PHE A 280 -20.82 -9.95 -35.31
C PHE A 280 -19.90 -11.00 -35.94
N ILE A 281 -19.03 -11.61 -35.16
CA ILE A 281 -18.16 -12.69 -35.62
C ILE A 281 -18.63 -13.98 -34.96
N GLY A 282 -19.21 -14.83 -35.77
CA GLY A 282 -19.49 -16.23 -35.52
C GLY A 282 -20.91 -16.60 -35.15
N ASP A 283 -21.39 -17.63 -35.78
CA ASP A 283 -22.21 -18.71 -35.23
C ASP A 283 -21.35 -19.92 -34.99
#